data_fc1a774b211b627223a76f1fabebb7d5
#
_entry.id   fc1a774b211b627223a76f1fabebb7d5
#
_cell.length_a   1.000
_cell.length_b   1.000
_cell.length_c   1.000
_cell.angle_alpha   90.00
_cell.angle_beta   90.00
_cell.angle_gamma   90.00
#
_symmetry.space_group_name_H-M   'P 1'
#
loop_
_entity.id
_entity.type
_entity.pdbx_description
1 polymer ?
#
loop_
_entity_poly.entity_id
_entity_poly.type
_entity_poly.pdbx_seq_one_letter_code
_entity_poly.pdbx_strand_id
1 'polypeptide(L)'
;TVLISLQESWAIKEDHVIIQAEFYLNPEESAEFMFDFDGDEIFHVDMQKKETVWRLPEFGHFASFEAQGALANMAVMKANLDIMIKRSNNTPNTNVPPEVTLLPNKPVELGEPNTLICFIDKFSPPVISVTWLRNGIPVTDGVSQTVFLPRDDHLFRKFHYLPFLPTTEDVYDCKVEHWGLNEPLLKHW
;
A
#
# COMPACT_ATOMS: atom_id res chain seq x y z
N THR A 1 18.64 49.35 21.73
CA THR A 1 18.61 47.89 22.05
C THR A 1 17.27 47.40 21.66
N VAL A 2 17.15 46.66 20.56
CA VAL A 2 15.91 46.02 20.12
C VAL A 2 15.85 44.65 20.81
N LEU A 3 14.92 44.51 21.74
CA LEU A 3 14.60 43.24 22.35
C LEU A 3 13.77 42.43 21.32
N ILE A 4 14.38 41.47 20.66
CA ILE A 4 13.69 40.45 19.88
C ILE A 4 13.15 39.46 20.90
N SER A 5 11.84 39.51 21.17
CA SER A 5 11.18 38.43 21.91
C SER A 5 11.11 37.20 21.00
N LEU A 6 11.88 36.19 21.31
CA LEU A 6 11.67 34.86 20.76
C LEU A 6 10.33 34.35 21.30
N GLN A 7 9.27 34.48 20.52
CA GLN A 7 8.06 33.72 20.74
C GLN A 7 8.40 32.26 20.44
N GLU A 8 8.54 31.47 21.49
CA GLU A 8 8.51 30.03 21.33
C GLU A 8 7.16 29.67 20.70
N SER A 9 7.17 29.31 19.45
CA SER A 9 6.05 28.72 18.77
C SER A 9 5.82 27.35 19.43
N TRP A 10 4.84 27.25 20.29
CA TRP A 10 4.34 25.96 20.79
C TRP A 10 3.67 25.26 19.62
N ALA A 11 4.45 24.48 18.85
CA ALA A 11 3.88 23.59 17.85
C ALA A 11 2.99 22.56 18.55
N ILE A 12 1.74 22.43 18.07
CA ILE A 12 0.84 21.36 18.52
C ILE A 12 1.56 20.04 18.19
N LYS A 13 1.75 19.20 19.22
CA LYS A 13 2.34 17.88 19.08
C LYS A 13 1.23 16.85 19.12
N GLU A 14 1.04 16.13 18.01
CA GLU A 14 0.14 15.01 17.97
C GLU A 14 0.83 13.78 18.55
N ASP A 15 0.14 13.06 19.46
CA ASP A 15 0.62 11.79 20.00
C ASP A 15 0.31 10.63 19.04
N HIS A 16 -0.87 10.68 18.39
CA HIS A 16 -1.33 9.66 17.46
C HIS A 16 -2.08 10.27 16.27
N VAL A 17 -2.02 9.58 15.14
CA VAL A 17 -2.66 9.99 13.89
C VAL A 17 -3.48 8.84 13.32
N ILE A 18 -4.74 9.10 12.97
CA ILE A 18 -5.57 8.20 12.17
C ILE A 18 -5.77 8.82 10.79
N ILE A 19 -5.59 8.01 9.75
CA ILE A 19 -5.87 8.39 8.37
C ILE A 19 -6.98 7.47 7.85
N GLN A 20 -8.07 8.07 7.38
CA GLN A 20 -9.04 7.39 6.53
C GLN A 20 -8.63 7.64 5.08
N ALA A 21 -8.23 6.59 4.39
CA ALA A 21 -7.77 6.66 3.01
C ALA A 21 -8.74 5.93 2.08
N GLU A 22 -9.16 6.63 1.03
CA GLU A 22 -10.09 6.12 0.02
C GLU A 22 -9.61 6.52 -1.36
N PHE A 23 -9.77 5.63 -2.33
CA PHE A 23 -9.59 5.99 -3.74
C PHE A 23 -10.57 5.24 -4.64
N TYR A 24 -10.82 5.82 -5.80
CA TYR A 24 -11.54 5.23 -6.92
C TYR A 24 -10.80 5.53 -8.21
N LEU A 25 -10.57 4.52 -9.03
CA LEU A 25 -9.83 4.63 -10.29
C LEU A 25 -10.70 4.30 -11.51
N ASN A 26 -10.62 5.14 -12.55
CA ASN A 26 -11.11 4.88 -13.89
C ASN A 26 -9.93 4.76 -14.86
N PRO A 27 -10.04 3.92 -15.92
CA PRO A 27 -11.19 3.07 -16.29
C PRO A 27 -11.27 1.74 -15.53
N GLU A 28 -10.32 1.42 -14.66
CA GLU A 28 -10.20 0.12 -13.97
C GLU A 28 -11.39 -0.19 -13.06
N GLU A 29 -12.11 0.83 -12.61
CA GLU A 29 -13.15 0.75 -11.59
C GLU A 29 -12.64 0.10 -10.29
N SER A 30 -11.36 0.32 -9.98
CA SER A 30 -10.72 -0.14 -8.74
C SER A 30 -11.03 0.84 -7.61
N ALA A 31 -11.30 0.32 -6.44
CA ALA A 31 -11.62 1.12 -5.27
C ALA A 31 -11.01 0.52 -4.02
N GLU A 32 -10.62 1.37 -3.08
CA GLU A 32 -10.13 0.96 -1.76
C GLU A 32 -10.66 1.90 -0.69
N PHE A 33 -10.91 1.33 0.48
CA PHE A 33 -11.24 2.05 1.71
C PHE A 33 -10.48 1.40 2.85
N MET A 34 -9.66 2.18 3.56
CA MET A 34 -8.87 1.66 4.66
C MET A 34 -8.64 2.69 5.75
N PHE A 35 -8.34 2.24 6.96
CA PHE A 35 -7.88 3.06 8.08
C PHE A 35 -6.45 2.71 8.44
N ASP A 36 -5.65 3.75 8.63
CA ASP A 36 -4.25 3.70 9.05
C ASP A 36 -4.14 4.38 10.42
N PHE A 37 -3.46 3.73 11.37
CA PHE A 37 -3.14 4.26 12.68
C PHE A 37 -1.63 4.29 12.86
N ASP A 38 -1.07 5.49 12.99
CA ASP A 38 0.37 5.71 13.17
C ASP A 38 1.26 5.00 12.12
N GLY A 39 0.77 4.89 10.89
CA GLY A 39 1.49 4.25 9.79
C GLY A 39 1.15 2.77 9.56
N ASP A 40 0.30 2.17 10.38
CA ASP A 40 -0.12 0.77 10.27
C ASP A 40 -1.59 0.64 9.89
N GLU A 41 -1.91 -0.29 9.00
CA GLU A 41 -3.29 -0.59 8.65
C GLU A 41 -4.04 -1.17 9.87
N ILE A 42 -5.20 -0.60 10.20
CA ILE A 42 -6.13 -1.20 11.15
C ILE A 42 -7.03 -2.19 10.42
N PHE A 43 -7.69 -1.73 9.36
CA PHE A 43 -8.58 -2.53 8.52
C PHE A 43 -8.71 -1.92 7.13
N HIS A 44 -9.22 -2.71 6.22
CA HIS A 44 -9.75 -2.26 4.94
C HIS A 44 -11.12 -2.90 4.68
N VAL A 45 -11.84 -2.40 3.69
CA VAL A 45 -13.10 -3.00 3.26
C VAL A 45 -12.87 -3.80 1.98
N ASP A 46 -13.19 -5.09 2.02
CA ASP A 46 -13.26 -5.93 0.82
C ASP A 46 -14.51 -5.53 0.02
N MET A 47 -14.31 -4.87 -1.11
CA MET A 47 -15.41 -4.32 -1.94
C MET A 47 -16.23 -5.41 -2.63
N GLN A 48 -15.66 -6.59 -2.85
CA GLN A 48 -16.36 -7.71 -3.48
C GLN A 48 -17.24 -8.46 -2.47
N LYS A 49 -16.68 -8.76 -1.32
CA LYS A 49 -17.38 -9.45 -0.23
C LYS A 49 -18.26 -8.51 0.58
N LYS A 50 -18.00 -7.20 0.50
CA LYS A 50 -18.69 -6.13 1.24
C LYS A 50 -18.56 -6.32 2.75
N GLU A 51 -17.36 -6.64 3.18
CA GLU A 51 -17.03 -6.92 4.59
C GLU A 51 -15.78 -6.17 5.04
N THR A 52 -15.71 -5.89 6.34
CA THR A 52 -14.53 -5.32 6.98
C THR A 52 -13.50 -6.42 7.21
N VAL A 53 -12.27 -6.19 6.78
CA VAL A 53 -11.13 -7.09 6.95
C VAL A 53 -10.14 -6.45 7.91
N TRP A 54 -10.01 -6.99 9.10
CA TRP A 54 -9.07 -6.53 10.12
C TRP A 54 -7.64 -6.96 9.78
N ARG A 55 -6.69 -6.05 9.88
CA ARG A 55 -5.26 -6.37 9.61
C ARG A 55 -4.75 -7.44 10.57
N LEU A 56 -5.11 -7.32 11.86
CA LEU A 56 -4.94 -8.36 12.87
C LEU A 56 -6.35 -8.77 13.36
N PRO A 57 -6.69 -10.06 13.33
CA PRO A 57 -8.04 -10.53 13.67
C PRO A 57 -8.55 -10.07 15.06
N GLU A 58 -7.66 -9.92 16.02
CA GLU A 58 -7.95 -9.44 17.38
C GLU A 58 -8.49 -8.01 17.42
N PHE A 59 -8.25 -7.20 16.41
CA PHE A 59 -8.81 -5.83 16.34
C PHE A 59 -10.33 -5.84 16.29
N GLY A 60 -10.93 -6.85 15.69
CA GLY A 60 -12.38 -7.06 15.69
C GLY A 60 -13.00 -7.34 17.05
N HIS A 61 -12.18 -7.65 18.07
CA HIS A 61 -12.68 -7.89 19.43
C HIS A 61 -12.98 -6.60 20.20
N PHE A 62 -12.36 -5.47 19.85
CA PHE A 62 -12.53 -4.20 20.55
C PHE A 62 -12.93 -3.03 19.64
N ALA A 63 -12.99 -3.24 18.34
CA ALA A 63 -13.40 -2.23 17.37
C ALA A 63 -14.45 -2.80 16.41
N SER A 64 -15.22 -1.92 15.80
CA SER A 64 -16.22 -2.27 14.79
C SER A 64 -16.26 -1.23 13.68
N PHE A 65 -16.56 -1.66 12.46
CA PHE A 65 -16.80 -0.80 11.32
C PHE A 65 -17.86 -1.40 10.42
N GLU A 66 -18.83 -0.59 10.01
CA GLU A 66 -19.90 -0.99 9.09
C GLU A 66 -19.46 -0.80 7.63
N ALA A 67 -19.19 -1.89 6.93
CA ALA A 67 -18.69 -1.88 5.55
C ALA A 67 -19.59 -1.13 4.56
N GLN A 68 -20.90 -1.07 4.80
CA GLN A 68 -21.84 -0.33 3.94
C GLN A 68 -21.51 1.16 3.84
N GLY A 69 -20.93 1.75 4.88
CA GLY A 69 -20.48 3.15 4.86
C GLY A 69 -19.39 3.37 3.79
N ALA A 70 -18.45 2.45 3.69
CA ALA A 70 -17.41 2.52 2.66
C ALA A 70 -17.98 2.37 1.24
N LEU A 71 -18.92 1.46 1.04
CA LEU A 71 -19.57 1.27 -0.26
C LEU A 71 -20.35 2.52 -0.68
N ALA A 72 -21.03 3.17 0.24
CA ALA A 72 -21.72 4.43 -0.01
C ALA A 72 -20.74 5.53 -0.43
N ASN A 73 -19.60 5.64 0.26
CA ASN A 73 -18.54 6.59 -0.10
C ASN A 73 -17.98 6.32 -1.50
N MET A 74 -17.79 5.06 -1.89
CA MET A 74 -17.29 4.71 -3.22
C MET A 74 -18.25 5.18 -4.33
N ALA A 75 -19.55 5.09 -4.12
CA ALA A 75 -20.54 5.59 -5.08
C ALA A 75 -20.43 7.12 -5.24
N VAL A 76 -20.25 7.86 -4.16
CA VAL A 76 -20.02 9.30 -4.18
C VAL A 76 -18.70 9.64 -4.87
N MET A 77 -17.61 8.94 -4.54
CA MET A 77 -16.30 9.16 -5.16
C MET A 77 -16.33 8.92 -6.66
N LYS A 78 -16.99 7.85 -7.12
CA LYS A 78 -17.18 7.58 -8.56
C LYS A 78 -17.90 8.74 -9.24
N ALA A 79 -19.00 9.20 -8.69
CA ALA A 79 -19.78 10.31 -9.25
C ALA A 79 -18.95 11.61 -9.30
N ASN A 80 -18.20 11.90 -8.23
CA ASN A 80 -17.31 13.06 -8.17
C ASN A 80 -16.17 12.95 -9.19
N LEU A 81 -15.56 11.78 -9.34
CA LEU A 81 -14.51 11.54 -10.33
C LEU A 81 -15.01 11.79 -11.76
N ASP A 82 -16.19 11.30 -12.11
CA ASP A 82 -16.79 11.53 -13.44
C ASP A 82 -16.98 13.02 -13.73
N ILE A 83 -17.36 13.80 -12.73
CA ILE A 83 -17.50 15.27 -12.85
C ILE A 83 -16.12 15.91 -13.02
N MET A 84 -15.12 15.51 -12.24
CA MET A 84 -13.76 16.08 -12.29
C MET A 84 -13.07 15.74 -13.61
N ILE A 85 -13.26 14.54 -14.16
CA ILE A 85 -12.76 14.16 -15.49
C ILE A 85 -13.29 15.14 -16.54
N LYS A 86 -14.59 15.43 -16.54
CA LYS A 86 -15.21 16.38 -17.46
C LYS A 86 -14.67 17.80 -17.29
N ARG A 87 -14.60 18.28 -16.05
CA ARG A 87 -14.14 19.64 -15.72
C ARG A 87 -12.67 19.88 -16.07
N SER A 88 -11.84 18.85 -15.95
CA SER A 88 -10.42 18.92 -16.31
C SER A 88 -10.16 18.76 -17.81
N ASN A 89 -11.20 18.62 -18.62
CA ASN A 89 -11.10 18.28 -20.04
C ASN A 89 -10.30 16.98 -20.26
N ASN A 90 -10.57 15.97 -19.44
CA ASN A 90 -9.93 14.67 -19.48
C ASN A 90 -8.40 14.72 -19.34
N THR A 91 -7.92 15.59 -18.42
CA THR A 91 -6.49 15.67 -18.12
C THR A 91 -5.99 14.32 -17.58
N PRO A 92 -4.95 13.71 -18.19
CA PRO A 92 -4.46 12.42 -17.77
C PRO A 92 -3.75 12.49 -16.42
N ASN A 93 -3.75 11.37 -15.69
CA ASN A 93 -2.97 11.21 -14.48
C ASN A 93 -1.46 11.16 -14.79
N THR A 94 -0.63 11.68 -13.89
CA THR A 94 0.83 11.56 -13.97
C THR A 94 1.27 10.29 -13.26
N ASN A 95 1.96 9.41 -13.98
CA ASN A 95 2.51 8.20 -13.40
C ASN A 95 3.81 8.50 -12.64
N VAL A 96 3.90 8.02 -11.41
CA VAL A 96 5.12 8.07 -10.60
C VAL A 96 5.60 6.64 -10.36
N PRO A 97 6.79 6.27 -10.87
CA PRO A 97 7.28 4.90 -10.76
C PRO A 97 7.67 4.54 -9.32
N PRO A 98 7.53 3.27 -8.93
CA PRO A 98 7.87 2.82 -7.59
C PRO A 98 9.38 2.72 -7.34
N GLU A 99 9.77 2.90 -6.08
CA GLU A 99 11.03 2.41 -5.52
C GLU A 99 10.77 1.03 -4.90
N VAL A 100 11.66 0.05 -5.14
CA VAL A 100 11.47 -1.32 -4.65
C VAL A 100 12.68 -1.76 -3.83
N THR A 101 12.40 -2.31 -2.65
CA THR A 101 13.42 -2.89 -1.75
C THR A 101 13.01 -4.32 -1.41
N LEU A 102 13.97 -5.25 -1.49
CA LEU A 102 13.79 -6.65 -1.16
C LEU A 102 14.65 -7.00 0.04
N LEU A 103 14.02 -7.50 1.10
CA LEU A 103 14.71 -7.82 2.36
C LEU A 103 14.07 -9.02 3.06
N PRO A 104 14.82 -9.77 3.87
CA PRO A 104 14.27 -10.79 4.74
C PRO A 104 13.63 -10.17 5.98
N ASN A 105 12.62 -10.83 6.54
CA ASN A 105 11.92 -10.39 7.75
C ASN A 105 12.78 -10.50 9.01
N LYS A 106 13.69 -11.46 9.05
CA LYS A 106 14.63 -11.70 10.18
C LYS A 106 16.00 -12.13 9.64
N PRO A 107 17.06 -12.10 10.46
CA PRO A 107 18.37 -12.60 10.07
C PRO A 107 18.26 -13.99 9.44
N VAL A 108 18.98 -14.19 8.33
CA VAL A 108 18.88 -15.42 7.53
C VAL A 108 19.77 -16.52 8.12
N GLU A 109 19.15 -17.67 8.38
CA GLU A 109 19.83 -18.91 8.75
C GLU A 109 19.41 -20.01 7.78
N LEU A 110 20.38 -20.76 7.25
CA LEU A 110 20.09 -21.83 6.29
C LEU A 110 19.23 -22.92 6.93
N GLY A 111 18.17 -23.31 6.24
CA GLY A 111 17.24 -24.32 6.72
C GLY A 111 16.21 -23.81 7.74
N GLU A 112 16.26 -22.53 8.16
CA GLU A 112 15.28 -21.95 9.09
C GLU A 112 14.23 -21.11 8.32
N PRO A 113 12.93 -21.38 8.53
CA PRO A 113 11.87 -20.64 7.85
C PRO A 113 11.96 -19.12 8.07
N ASN A 114 11.82 -18.37 6.98
CA ASN A 114 11.84 -16.91 6.95
C ASN A 114 10.80 -16.39 5.96
N THR A 115 10.71 -15.08 5.81
CA THR A 115 9.83 -14.43 4.84
C THR A 115 10.62 -13.36 4.10
N LEU A 116 10.58 -13.39 2.77
CA LEU A 116 11.03 -12.27 1.94
C LEU A 116 9.93 -11.21 1.88
N ILE A 117 10.34 -9.96 2.02
CA ILE A 117 9.48 -8.79 1.96
C ILE A 117 9.88 -7.97 0.75
N CYS A 118 8.97 -7.81 -0.21
CA CYS A 118 9.12 -6.86 -1.30
C CYS A 118 8.38 -5.59 -0.89
N PHE A 119 9.13 -4.57 -0.52
CA PHE A 119 8.62 -3.26 -0.16
C PHE A 119 8.62 -2.35 -1.39
N ILE A 120 7.44 -1.90 -1.77
CA ILE A 120 7.19 -1.09 -2.95
C ILE A 120 6.68 0.27 -2.46
N ASP A 121 7.37 1.33 -2.81
CA ASP A 121 7.17 2.64 -2.20
C ASP A 121 7.11 3.78 -3.22
N LYS A 122 6.48 4.89 -2.84
CA LYS A 122 6.48 6.17 -3.54
C LYS A 122 5.93 6.10 -4.97
N PHE A 123 4.84 5.41 -5.21
CA PHE A 123 4.26 5.25 -6.55
C PHE A 123 2.82 5.74 -6.65
N SER A 124 2.41 6.08 -7.86
CA SER A 124 1.05 6.45 -8.24
C SER A 124 0.86 6.24 -9.76
N PRO A 125 -0.30 5.77 -10.21
CA PRO A 125 -1.51 5.40 -9.47
C PRO A 125 -1.35 4.09 -8.70
N PRO A 126 -2.30 3.76 -7.79
CA PRO A 126 -2.31 2.50 -7.03
C PRO A 126 -2.80 1.33 -7.90
N VAL A 127 -2.06 1.03 -8.96
CA VAL A 127 -2.22 -0.11 -9.85
C VAL A 127 -0.84 -0.69 -10.09
N ILE A 128 -0.63 -1.93 -9.66
CA ILE A 128 0.68 -2.55 -9.72
C ILE A 128 0.57 -4.06 -9.89
N SER A 129 1.49 -4.65 -10.64
CA SER A 129 1.63 -6.09 -10.76
C SER A 129 2.93 -6.54 -10.11
N VAL A 130 2.84 -7.52 -9.23
CA VAL A 130 4.00 -8.07 -8.51
C VAL A 130 4.03 -9.57 -8.67
N THR A 131 5.15 -10.09 -9.10
CA THR A 131 5.38 -11.53 -9.30
C THR A 131 6.63 -11.96 -8.53
N TRP A 132 6.50 -12.96 -7.68
CA TRP A 132 7.62 -13.61 -7.06
C TRP A 132 8.21 -14.65 -7.98
N LEU A 133 9.54 -14.66 -8.11
CA LEU A 133 10.29 -15.66 -8.88
C LEU A 133 11.26 -16.38 -7.95
N ARG A 134 11.31 -17.71 -8.07
CA ARG A 134 12.34 -18.55 -7.48
C ARG A 134 13.11 -19.23 -8.61
N ASN A 135 14.40 -18.97 -8.71
CA ASN A 135 15.25 -19.47 -9.82
C ASN A 135 14.66 -19.12 -11.20
N GLY A 136 14.08 -17.92 -11.33
CA GLY A 136 13.45 -17.44 -12.55
C GLY A 136 12.03 -17.98 -12.84
N ILE A 137 11.50 -18.84 -11.96
CA ILE A 137 10.17 -19.46 -12.12
C ILE A 137 9.17 -18.78 -11.17
N PRO A 138 7.97 -18.37 -11.65
CA PRO A 138 6.94 -17.80 -10.80
C PRO A 138 6.52 -18.72 -9.66
N VAL A 139 6.39 -18.17 -8.45
CA VAL A 139 5.90 -18.86 -7.25
C VAL A 139 4.74 -18.12 -6.63
N THR A 140 3.74 -18.90 -6.17
CA THR A 140 2.49 -18.36 -5.59
C THR A 140 2.14 -18.96 -4.23
N ASP A 141 2.80 -20.04 -3.84
CA ASP A 141 2.48 -20.75 -2.59
C ASP A 141 2.79 -19.91 -1.37
N GLY A 142 1.79 -19.70 -0.53
CA GLY A 142 1.91 -18.97 0.73
C GLY A 142 2.15 -17.47 0.59
N VAL A 143 2.15 -16.91 -0.63
CA VAL A 143 2.32 -15.47 -0.83
C VAL A 143 1.14 -14.69 -0.28
N SER A 144 1.44 -13.51 0.26
CA SER A 144 0.44 -12.57 0.75
C SER A 144 0.86 -11.14 0.43
N GLN A 145 -0.08 -10.21 0.58
CA GLN A 145 0.16 -8.81 0.29
C GLN A 145 -0.71 -7.92 1.16
N THR A 146 -0.28 -6.68 1.35
CA THR A 146 -1.12 -5.64 1.92
C THR A 146 -2.01 -5.03 0.83
N VAL A 147 -2.98 -4.22 1.24
CA VAL A 147 -3.63 -3.25 0.37
C VAL A 147 -2.67 -2.10 0.04
N PHE A 148 -3.10 -1.14 -0.78
CA PHE A 148 -2.33 0.08 -1.02
C PHE A 148 -2.39 0.98 0.21
N LEU A 149 -1.25 1.24 0.82
CA LEU A 149 -1.13 2.04 2.03
C LEU A 149 -0.86 3.50 1.66
N PRO A 150 -1.51 4.46 2.34
CA PRO A 150 -1.32 5.88 2.05
C PRO A 150 0.02 6.39 2.56
N ARG A 151 0.52 7.44 1.90
CA ARG A 151 1.66 8.25 2.30
C ARG A 151 1.22 9.71 2.47
N ASP A 152 2.01 10.51 3.16
CA ASP A 152 1.73 11.93 3.37
C ASP A 152 1.87 12.77 2.09
N ASP A 153 2.58 12.25 1.08
CA ASP A 153 2.88 12.93 -0.20
C ASP A 153 1.93 12.53 -1.35
N HIS A 154 0.76 11.99 -1.06
CA HIS A 154 -0.24 11.50 -2.02
C HIS A 154 0.18 10.28 -2.86
N LEU A 155 1.34 9.71 -2.60
CA LEU A 155 1.81 8.48 -3.19
C LEU A 155 1.40 7.29 -2.33
N PHE A 156 1.68 6.10 -2.84
CA PHE A 156 1.31 4.85 -2.18
C PHE A 156 2.53 4.02 -1.83
N ARG A 157 2.34 3.11 -0.89
CA ARG A 157 3.27 2.03 -0.54
C ARG A 157 2.51 0.73 -0.42
N LYS A 158 3.22 -0.39 -0.62
CA LYS A 158 2.63 -1.72 -0.60
C LYS A 158 3.69 -2.74 -0.20
N PHE A 159 3.27 -3.80 0.50
CA PHE A 159 4.14 -4.90 0.87
C PHE A 159 3.64 -6.19 0.26
N HIS A 160 4.57 -6.97 -0.29
CA HIS A 160 4.34 -8.35 -0.72
C HIS A 160 5.26 -9.28 0.07
N TYR A 161 4.76 -10.44 0.45
CA TYR A 161 5.44 -11.40 1.31
C TYR A 161 5.54 -12.75 0.64
N LEU A 162 6.73 -13.36 0.73
CA LEU A 162 6.97 -14.72 0.28
C LEU A 162 7.62 -15.51 1.42
N PRO A 163 6.89 -16.45 2.06
CA PRO A 163 7.51 -17.42 2.96
C PRO A 163 8.50 -18.29 2.19
N PHE A 164 9.67 -18.54 2.75
CA PHE A 164 10.70 -19.35 2.12
C PHE A 164 11.59 -20.05 3.13
N LEU A 165 12.24 -21.10 2.67
CA LEU A 165 13.28 -21.81 3.41
C LEU A 165 14.62 -21.45 2.77
N PRO A 166 15.50 -20.69 3.44
CA PRO A 166 16.78 -20.31 2.90
C PRO A 166 17.67 -21.52 2.58
N THR A 167 18.22 -21.54 1.37
CA THR A 167 19.22 -22.49 0.90
C THR A 167 20.39 -21.74 0.27
N THR A 168 21.50 -22.43 0.03
CA THR A 168 22.68 -21.85 -0.64
C THR A 168 22.52 -21.73 -2.16
N GLU A 169 21.51 -22.41 -2.74
CA GLU A 169 21.36 -22.57 -4.18
C GLU A 169 20.21 -21.74 -4.78
N ASP A 170 19.18 -21.47 -3.98
CA ASP A 170 18.01 -20.76 -4.47
C ASP A 170 18.25 -19.25 -4.52
N VAL A 171 17.79 -18.65 -5.61
CA VAL A 171 17.75 -17.21 -5.81
C VAL A 171 16.31 -16.74 -6.02
N TYR A 172 16.01 -15.55 -5.52
CA TYR A 172 14.66 -14.99 -5.56
C TYR A 172 14.65 -13.63 -6.23
N ASP A 173 13.57 -13.32 -6.93
CA ASP A 173 13.31 -11.99 -7.48
C ASP A 173 11.90 -11.55 -7.13
N CYS A 174 11.78 -10.27 -6.80
CA CYS A 174 10.51 -9.56 -6.82
C CYS A 174 10.45 -8.78 -8.13
N LYS A 175 9.56 -9.19 -9.04
CA LYS A 175 9.30 -8.53 -10.31
C LYS A 175 8.14 -7.59 -10.14
N VAL A 176 8.35 -6.30 -10.41
CA VAL A 176 7.35 -5.24 -10.28
C VAL A 176 7.10 -4.59 -11.65
N GLU A 177 5.82 -4.48 -12.02
CA GLU A 177 5.37 -3.80 -13.23
C GLU A 177 4.42 -2.66 -12.87
N HIS A 178 4.70 -1.48 -13.39
CA HIS A 178 3.92 -0.26 -13.15
C HIS A 178 4.01 0.66 -14.37
N TRP A 179 2.96 1.41 -14.67
CA TRP A 179 2.93 2.31 -15.84
C TRP A 179 3.98 3.42 -15.81
N GLY A 180 4.50 3.75 -14.64
CA GLY A 180 5.62 4.70 -14.49
C GLY A 180 6.98 4.13 -14.83
N LEU A 181 7.10 2.80 -15.00
CA LEU A 181 8.33 2.11 -15.37
C LEU A 181 8.37 1.84 -16.87
N ASN A 182 9.53 2.01 -17.51
CA ASN A 182 9.71 1.70 -18.93
C ASN A 182 9.79 0.19 -19.19
N GLU A 183 10.25 -0.56 -18.19
CA GLU A 183 10.38 -2.02 -18.22
C GLU A 183 10.11 -2.59 -16.81
N PRO A 184 9.78 -3.88 -16.69
CA PRO A 184 9.63 -4.51 -15.38
C PRO A 184 10.88 -4.35 -14.54
N LEU A 185 10.71 -3.98 -13.27
CA LEU A 185 11.80 -3.84 -12.32
C LEU A 185 11.96 -5.15 -11.54
N LEU A 186 13.15 -5.74 -11.57
CA LEU A 186 13.49 -6.93 -10.79
C LEU A 186 14.41 -6.55 -9.64
N LYS A 187 13.99 -6.91 -8.42
CA LYS A 187 14.89 -6.89 -7.24
C LYS A 187 15.28 -8.29 -6.89
N HIS A 188 16.58 -8.47 -6.79
CA HIS A 188 17.22 -9.78 -6.62
C HIS A 188 17.65 -10.02 -5.18
N TRP A 189 17.48 -11.25 -4.72
CA TRP A 189 17.96 -11.73 -3.42
C TRP A 189 18.60 -13.10 -3.54
#